data_6872c1cc0182dc9b0e8902235869efb2
#
_entry.id   6872c1cc0182dc9b0e8902235869efb2
#
_cell.length_a   1.000
_cell.length_b   1.000
_cell.length_c   1.000
_cell.angle_alpha   90.00
_cell.angle_beta   90.00
_cell.angle_gamma   90.00
#
_symmetry.space_group_name_H-M   'P 1'
#
loop_
_entity.id
_entity.type
_entity.pdbx_description
1 polymer ?
#
loop_
_entity_poly.entity_id
_entity_poly.type
_entity_poly.pdbx_seq_one_letter_code
_entity_poly.pdbx_strand_id
1 'polypeptide(L)'
;DTKPKLISKEIKIGKQKILVKGFAKGSGMIRPDFATLLSFVFLDAKVNESLLTNIHKTVLQESFESITVDGDTSPNDSSILVATGKSGKQVLKNSKELGELTDKLKEIYKSLALKIINDAEGSSKQILVKVTMAQTKKVAKSIAFNIAESLLVKTAFYGNDPNWGRILAAIGRTHGV
;
A
#
# COMPACT_ATOMS: atom_id res chain seq x y z
N ASP A 1 -16.09 6.54 -4.40
CA ASP A 1 -15.20 6.12 -5.48
C ASP A 1 -15.69 6.65 -6.83
N THR A 2 -14.87 7.44 -7.49
CA THR A 2 -15.21 8.04 -8.79
C THR A 2 -14.49 7.38 -9.95
N LYS A 3 -13.40 6.65 -9.67
CA LYS A 3 -12.54 6.01 -10.66
C LYS A 3 -12.37 4.52 -10.38
N PRO A 4 -12.36 3.65 -11.41
CA PRO A 4 -12.10 2.23 -11.23
C PRO A 4 -10.64 1.99 -10.83
N LYS A 5 -10.44 1.18 -9.79
CA LYS A 5 -9.12 0.81 -9.28
C LYS A 5 -8.84 -0.66 -9.63
N LEU A 6 -8.59 -0.87 -10.92
CA LEU A 6 -8.37 -2.18 -11.52
C LEU A 6 -6.94 -2.32 -12.02
N ILE A 7 -6.43 -3.53 -12.01
CA ILE A 7 -5.18 -3.93 -12.65
C ILE A 7 -5.35 -5.32 -13.28
N SER A 8 -4.83 -5.48 -14.48
CA SER A 8 -4.68 -6.79 -15.12
C SER A 8 -3.31 -6.79 -15.79
N LYS A 9 -2.41 -7.67 -15.35
CA LYS A 9 -1.02 -7.67 -15.81
C LYS A 9 -0.51 -9.10 -15.91
N GLU A 10 0.14 -9.41 -17.03
CA GLU A 10 0.99 -10.57 -17.14
C GLU A 10 2.37 -10.21 -16.58
N ILE A 11 2.84 -10.98 -15.61
CA ILE A 11 4.17 -10.82 -15.00
C ILE A 11 5.04 -12.01 -15.37
N LYS A 12 6.33 -11.75 -15.63
CA LYS A 12 7.31 -12.79 -15.89
C LYS A 12 8.04 -13.15 -14.61
N ILE A 13 8.03 -14.42 -14.25
CA ILE A 13 8.70 -14.97 -13.08
C ILE A 13 9.60 -16.11 -13.54
N GLY A 14 10.90 -15.90 -13.52
CA GLY A 14 11.84 -16.79 -14.19
C GLY A 14 11.50 -16.95 -15.68
N LYS A 15 11.26 -18.19 -16.11
CA LYS A 15 10.82 -18.50 -17.48
C LYS A 15 9.30 -18.54 -17.65
N GLN A 16 8.53 -18.34 -16.57
CA GLN A 16 7.08 -18.50 -16.57
C GLN A 16 6.39 -17.13 -16.68
N LYS A 17 5.22 -17.12 -17.30
CA LYS A 17 4.32 -15.98 -17.33
C LYS A 17 3.13 -16.27 -16.41
N ILE A 18 2.81 -15.37 -15.52
CA ILE A 18 1.74 -15.47 -14.54
C ILE A 18 0.79 -14.32 -14.78
N LEU A 19 -0.50 -14.60 -14.90
CA LEU A 19 -1.52 -13.58 -14.99
C LEU A 19 -1.93 -13.15 -13.58
N VAL A 20 -1.87 -11.83 -13.32
CA VAL A 20 -2.36 -11.23 -12.09
C VAL A 20 -3.47 -10.25 -12.41
N LYS A 21 -4.61 -10.40 -11.74
CA LYS A 21 -5.72 -9.46 -11.79
C LYS A 21 -6.04 -8.99 -10.39
N GLY A 22 -6.32 -7.70 -10.23
CA GLY A 22 -6.67 -7.14 -8.94
C GLY A 22 -7.60 -5.95 -9.06
N PHE A 23 -8.36 -5.72 -8.02
CA PHE A 23 -9.15 -4.52 -7.85
C PHE A 23 -9.18 -4.11 -6.40
N ALA A 24 -9.39 -2.83 -6.19
CA ALA A 24 -9.55 -2.24 -4.86
C ALA A 24 -10.67 -1.20 -4.90
N LYS A 25 -11.28 -0.94 -3.75
CA LYS A 25 -12.20 0.17 -3.56
C LYS A 25 -11.84 0.91 -2.27
N GLY A 26 -12.12 2.19 -2.24
CA GLY A 26 -11.90 3.10 -1.13
C GLY A 26 -11.52 4.49 -1.64
N SER A 27 -11.99 5.53 -0.98
CA SER A 27 -11.69 6.94 -1.30
C SER A 27 -11.67 7.83 -0.06
N GLY A 28 -12.34 7.42 1.01
CA GLY A 28 -12.34 8.03 2.33
C GLY A 28 -12.33 6.98 3.42
N MET A 29 -12.10 7.38 4.68
CA MET A 29 -11.85 6.51 5.81
C MET A 29 -10.65 5.61 5.53
N ILE A 30 -9.55 6.20 5.04
CA ILE A 30 -8.33 5.51 4.62
C ILE A 30 -7.18 5.85 5.57
N ARG A 31 -7.01 5.00 6.54
CA ARG A 31 -5.83 4.93 7.38
C ARG A 31 -5.63 3.46 7.78
N PRO A 32 -5.00 2.67 6.91
CA PRO A 32 -4.99 1.23 7.08
C PRO A 32 -4.15 0.77 8.28
N ASP A 33 -4.87 0.40 9.32
CA ASP A 33 -4.42 -0.56 10.34
C ASP A 33 -5.15 -1.90 10.10
N PHE A 34 -5.25 -2.30 8.82
CA PHE A 34 -6.16 -3.28 8.24
C PHE A 34 -7.64 -2.88 8.30
N ALA A 35 -7.92 -1.59 8.06
CA ALA A 35 -9.29 -1.10 8.01
C ALA A 35 -9.51 -0.04 6.93
N THR A 36 -10.51 -0.14 6.07
CA THR A 36 -11.24 0.73 5.14
C THR A 36 -11.05 0.52 3.66
N LEU A 37 -10.28 -0.43 3.24
CA LEU A 37 -10.28 -0.77 1.83
C LEU A 37 -10.74 -2.20 1.64
N LEU A 38 -11.39 -2.44 0.53
CA LEU A 38 -11.56 -3.79 0.05
C LEU A 38 -10.61 -4.00 -1.12
N SER A 39 -9.77 -5.02 -1.05
CA SER A 39 -8.91 -5.39 -2.15
C SER A 39 -8.92 -6.89 -2.41
N PHE A 40 -8.94 -7.22 -3.67
CA PHE A 40 -8.91 -8.60 -4.13
C PHE A 40 -7.87 -8.71 -5.23
N VAL A 41 -6.88 -9.58 -5.02
CA VAL A 41 -5.83 -9.84 -6.01
C VAL A 41 -5.76 -11.33 -6.27
N PHE A 42 -5.81 -11.70 -7.54
CA PHE A 42 -5.82 -13.07 -8.01
C PHE A 42 -4.60 -13.32 -8.87
N LEU A 43 -3.91 -14.43 -8.66
CA LEU A 43 -2.87 -14.91 -9.56
C LEU A 43 -3.15 -16.36 -9.98
N ASP A 44 -2.78 -16.70 -11.20
CA ASP A 44 -3.05 -18.03 -11.78
C ASP A 44 -2.00 -19.07 -11.39
N ALA A 45 -0.91 -18.68 -10.73
CA ALA A 45 0.12 -19.61 -10.24
C ALA A 45 -0.35 -20.42 -9.04
N LYS A 46 0.29 -21.56 -8.82
CA LYS A 46 0.17 -22.37 -7.62
C LYS A 46 1.22 -21.92 -6.58
N VAL A 47 0.77 -21.44 -5.44
CA VAL A 47 1.61 -21.00 -4.32
C VAL A 47 1.09 -21.68 -3.06
N ASN A 48 1.99 -22.19 -2.24
CA ASN A 48 1.62 -22.77 -0.94
C ASN A 48 1.02 -21.69 -0.03
N GLU A 49 0.03 -22.05 0.75
CA GLU A 49 -0.72 -21.14 1.63
C GLU A 49 0.19 -20.34 2.57
N SER A 50 1.13 -21.00 3.23
CA SER A 50 2.05 -20.31 4.17
C SER A 50 2.95 -19.29 3.45
N LEU A 51 3.39 -19.59 2.22
CA LEU A 51 4.16 -18.66 1.39
C LEU A 51 3.28 -17.50 0.93
N LEU A 52 2.06 -17.81 0.49
CA LEU A 52 1.10 -16.79 0.04
C LEU A 52 0.78 -15.81 1.15
N THR A 53 0.56 -16.30 2.37
CA THR A 53 0.32 -15.48 3.57
C THR A 53 1.51 -14.57 3.87
N ASN A 54 2.74 -15.07 3.78
CA ASN A 54 3.94 -14.27 4.02
C ASN A 54 4.14 -13.19 2.94
N ILE A 55 3.93 -13.56 1.68
CA ILE A 55 3.95 -12.59 0.56
C ILE A 55 2.91 -11.51 0.81
N HIS A 56 1.68 -11.89 1.12
CA HIS A 56 0.58 -10.96 1.33
C HIS A 56 0.89 -9.95 2.44
N LYS A 57 1.34 -10.41 3.61
CA LYS A 57 1.79 -9.54 4.70
C LYS A 57 2.87 -8.55 4.24
N THR A 58 3.86 -9.03 3.52
CA THR A 58 4.97 -8.21 3.04
C THR A 58 4.50 -7.12 2.06
N VAL A 59 3.65 -7.47 1.10
CA VAL A 59 3.16 -6.50 0.10
C VAL A 59 2.21 -5.48 0.70
N LEU A 60 1.39 -5.86 1.70
CA LEU A 60 0.50 -4.93 2.42
C LEU A 60 1.28 -3.87 3.17
N GLN A 61 2.34 -4.25 3.90
CA GLN A 61 3.18 -3.34 4.67
C GLN A 61 3.81 -2.24 3.81
N GLU A 62 4.15 -2.57 2.56
CA GLU A 62 4.80 -1.64 1.64
C GLU A 62 3.83 -0.94 0.67
N SER A 63 2.52 -1.14 0.81
CA SER A 63 1.51 -0.59 -0.08
C SER A 63 0.34 0.02 0.70
N PHE A 64 -0.72 -0.74 0.91
CA PHE A 64 -1.93 -0.24 1.57
C PHE A 64 -1.69 0.24 3.00
N GLU A 65 -0.83 -0.42 3.78
CA GLU A 65 -0.44 0.04 5.11
C GLU A 65 0.50 1.27 5.12
N SER A 66 0.79 1.83 3.96
CA SER A 66 1.67 2.99 3.80
C SER A 66 0.97 4.17 3.14
N ILE A 67 -0.36 4.17 3.11
CA ILE A 67 -1.18 5.28 2.62
C ILE A 67 -2.12 5.80 3.71
N THR A 68 -2.54 7.04 3.60
CA THR A 68 -3.63 7.62 4.40
C THR A 68 -4.31 8.72 3.61
N VAL A 69 -5.61 8.92 3.82
CA VAL A 69 -6.39 10.02 3.24
C VAL A 69 -6.78 11.00 4.34
N ASP A 70 -7.43 10.53 5.38
CA ASP A 70 -8.06 11.35 6.44
C ASP A 70 -7.58 10.99 7.86
N GLY A 71 -6.84 9.91 8.02
CA GLY A 71 -6.38 9.43 9.32
C GLY A 71 -7.39 8.54 10.04
N ASP A 72 -8.56 8.30 9.45
CA ASP A 72 -9.61 7.49 10.05
C ASP A 72 -9.53 6.03 9.60
N THR A 73 -9.74 5.11 10.54
CA THR A 73 -9.80 3.66 10.28
C THR A 73 -11.25 3.20 10.16
N SER A 74 -11.49 2.14 9.35
CA SER A 74 -12.80 1.50 9.25
C SER A 74 -12.82 0.15 9.93
N PRO A 75 -13.98 -0.32 10.40
CA PRO A 75 -14.12 -1.66 11.00
C PRO A 75 -14.18 -2.81 9.98
N ASN A 76 -14.25 -2.54 8.67
CA ASN A 76 -14.67 -3.52 7.65
C ASN A 76 -13.62 -3.81 6.57
N ASP A 77 -12.36 -3.46 6.77
CA ASP A 77 -11.34 -3.68 5.75
C ASP A 77 -11.01 -5.13 5.52
N SER A 78 -10.81 -5.45 4.27
CA SER A 78 -10.37 -6.77 3.88
C SER A 78 -9.45 -6.71 2.67
N SER A 79 -8.31 -7.37 2.77
CA SER A 79 -7.44 -7.62 1.62
C SER A 79 -7.30 -9.12 1.41
N ILE A 80 -7.61 -9.59 0.22
CA ILE A 80 -7.62 -11.00 -0.12
C ILE A 80 -6.67 -11.24 -1.29
N LEU A 81 -5.70 -12.13 -1.10
CA LEU A 81 -4.79 -12.61 -2.14
C LEU A 81 -5.08 -14.08 -2.42
N VAL A 82 -5.42 -14.39 -3.65
CA VAL A 82 -5.80 -15.75 -4.09
C VAL A 82 -4.83 -16.26 -5.13
N ALA A 83 -4.23 -17.42 -4.88
CA ALA A 83 -3.46 -18.18 -5.85
C ALA A 83 -4.33 -19.35 -6.39
N THR A 84 -4.83 -19.22 -7.61
CA THR A 84 -5.81 -20.18 -8.15
C THR A 84 -5.16 -21.49 -8.65
N GLY A 85 -3.87 -21.46 -8.94
CA GLY A 85 -3.15 -22.60 -9.52
C GLY A 85 -3.57 -22.96 -10.94
N LYS A 86 -4.46 -22.17 -11.57
CA LYS A 86 -5.09 -22.49 -12.87
C LYS A 86 -4.09 -22.66 -14.02
N SER A 87 -2.95 -21.96 -13.96
CA SER A 87 -1.90 -22.10 -14.98
C SER A 87 -1.04 -23.36 -14.82
N GLY A 88 -1.15 -24.08 -13.70
CA GLY A 88 -0.26 -25.19 -13.35
C GLY A 88 1.16 -24.76 -12.95
N LYS A 89 1.50 -23.50 -13.05
CA LYS A 89 2.83 -22.96 -12.71
C LYS A 89 2.98 -22.89 -11.20
N GLN A 90 4.05 -23.48 -10.69
CA GLN A 90 4.31 -23.57 -9.26
C GLN A 90 5.47 -22.67 -8.86
N VAL A 91 5.29 -21.93 -7.76
CA VAL A 91 6.35 -21.15 -7.10
C VAL A 91 6.74 -21.86 -5.81
N LEU A 92 8.02 -22.19 -5.69
CA LEU A 92 8.56 -22.96 -4.59
C LEU A 92 9.20 -22.05 -3.51
N LYS A 93 9.23 -22.56 -2.28
CA LYS A 93 9.96 -21.93 -1.17
C LYS A 93 11.46 -21.83 -1.49
N ASN A 94 12.09 -20.73 -1.08
CA ASN A 94 13.52 -20.48 -1.27
C ASN A 94 13.98 -20.44 -2.74
N SER A 95 13.06 -20.26 -3.68
CA SER A 95 13.39 -20.06 -5.09
C SER A 95 13.61 -18.57 -5.39
N LYS A 96 14.38 -18.30 -6.42
CA LYS A 96 14.53 -16.95 -6.99
C LYS A 96 13.16 -16.41 -7.45
N GLU A 97 12.34 -17.30 -7.99
CA GLU A 97 10.98 -16.99 -8.45
C GLU A 97 10.09 -16.47 -7.33
N LEU A 98 10.29 -16.91 -6.08
CA LEU A 98 9.52 -16.39 -4.93
C LEU A 98 9.84 -14.92 -4.67
N GLY A 99 11.11 -14.54 -4.74
CA GLY A 99 11.54 -13.14 -4.63
C GLY A 99 10.96 -12.28 -5.76
N GLU A 100 11.12 -12.75 -7.00
CA GLU A 100 10.58 -12.07 -8.18
C GLU A 100 9.06 -11.89 -8.12
N LEU A 101 8.31 -12.93 -7.69
CA LEU A 101 6.86 -12.83 -7.49
C LEU A 101 6.51 -11.80 -6.43
N THR A 102 7.22 -11.83 -5.29
CA THR A 102 6.99 -10.88 -4.19
C THR A 102 7.19 -9.44 -4.67
N ASP A 103 8.27 -9.16 -5.39
CA ASP A 103 8.55 -7.81 -5.88
C ASP A 103 7.52 -7.35 -6.93
N LYS A 104 7.10 -8.25 -7.82
CA LYS A 104 6.05 -7.93 -8.80
C LYS A 104 4.69 -7.68 -8.14
N LEU A 105 4.35 -8.44 -7.11
CA LEU A 105 3.14 -8.18 -6.33
C LEU A 105 3.23 -6.87 -5.55
N LYS A 106 4.39 -6.48 -4.99
CA LYS A 106 4.58 -5.15 -4.40
C LYS A 106 4.29 -4.04 -5.39
N GLU A 107 4.79 -4.13 -6.63
CA GLU A 107 4.48 -3.15 -7.69
C GLU A 107 2.98 -3.04 -7.95
N ILE A 108 2.28 -4.19 -8.00
CA ILE A 108 0.82 -4.26 -8.24
C ILE A 108 0.04 -3.64 -7.09
N TYR A 109 0.34 -4.02 -5.85
CA TYR A 109 -0.32 -3.49 -4.66
C TYR A 109 -0.05 -1.98 -4.48
N LYS A 110 1.18 -1.52 -4.72
CA LYS A 110 1.50 -0.07 -4.74
C LYS A 110 0.69 0.67 -5.80
N SER A 111 0.54 0.09 -6.98
CA SER A 111 -0.28 0.69 -8.04
C SER A 111 -1.75 0.82 -7.63
N LEU A 112 -2.32 -0.20 -6.97
CA LEU A 112 -3.68 -0.15 -6.45
C LEU A 112 -3.82 0.88 -5.31
N ALA A 113 -2.85 0.93 -4.40
CA ALA A 113 -2.82 1.92 -3.32
C ALA A 113 -2.77 3.36 -3.85
N LEU A 114 -1.94 3.62 -4.86
CA LEU A 114 -1.87 4.93 -5.52
C LEU A 114 -3.16 5.28 -6.25
N LYS A 115 -3.87 4.31 -6.82
CA LYS A 115 -5.20 4.55 -7.42
C LYS A 115 -6.23 4.96 -6.37
N ILE A 116 -6.16 4.45 -5.15
CA ILE A 116 -7.00 4.89 -4.02
C ILE A 116 -6.66 6.34 -3.68
N ILE A 117 -5.40 6.67 -3.47
CA ILE A 117 -4.96 8.05 -3.17
C ILE A 117 -5.35 9.03 -4.27
N ASN A 118 -5.24 8.64 -5.55
CA ASN A 118 -5.60 9.50 -6.68
C ASN A 118 -7.12 9.70 -6.84
N ASP A 119 -7.92 8.97 -6.12
CA ASP A 119 -9.39 9.07 -6.09
C ASP A 119 -9.91 9.40 -4.68
N ALA A 120 -9.03 9.91 -3.81
CA ALA A 120 -9.38 10.26 -2.45
C ALA A 120 -10.39 11.42 -2.40
N GLU A 121 -11.35 11.33 -1.49
CA GLU A 121 -12.41 12.32 -1.32
C GLU A 121 -11.85 13.73 -1.07
N GLY A 122 -12.31 14.70 -1.88
CA GLY A 122 -11.90 16.10 -1.78
C GLY A 122 -10.41 16.36 -2.08
N SER A 123 -9.67 15.36 -2.53
CA SER A 123 -8.24 15.49 -2.78
C SER A 123 -7.94 16.33 -4.03
N SER A 124 -7.12 17.35 -3.85
CA SER A 124 -6.55 18.15 -4.95
C SER A 124 -5.07 17.84 -5.20
N LYS A 125 -4.41 17.12 -4.29
CA LYS A 125 -2.97 16.84 -4.35
C LYS A 125 -2.64 15.47 -3.81
N GLN A 126 -1.63 14.85 -4.41
CA GLN A 126 -0.96 13.67 -3.85
C GLN A 126 0.35 14.12 -3.18
N ILE A 127 0.56 13.69 -1.95
CA ILE A 127 1.76 14.02 -1.17
C ILE A 127 2.53 12.74 -0.88
N LEU A 128 3.81 12.72 -1.20
CA LEU A 128 4.73 11.65 -0.82
C LEU A 128 5.59 12.10 0.35
N VAL A 129 5.42 11.45 1.50
CA VAL A 129 6.27 11.67 2.68
C VAL A 129 7.33 10.58 2.72
N LYS A 130 8.60 10.98 2.64
CA LYS A 130 9.75 10.08 2.74
C LYS A 130 10.58 10.44 3.97
N VAL A 131 10.68 9.51 4.90
CA VAL A 131 11.53 9.63 6.10
C VAL A 131 12.74 8.73 5.93
N THR A 132 13.94 9.32 6.07
CA THR A 132 15.22 8.62 5.98
C THR A 132 16.02 8.82 7.26
N MET A 133 16.96 7.94 7.53
CA MET A 133 17.89 8.02 8.68
C MET A 133 17.22 7.96 10.06
N ALA A 134 15.97 7.48 10.15
CA ALA A 134 15.34 7.20 11.44
C ALA A 134 15.98 5.95 12.08
N GLN A 135 15.95 5.87 13.39
CA GLN A 135 16.56 4.77 14.15
C GLN A 135 15.98 3.39 13.77
N THR A 136 14.67 3.33 13.48
CA THR A 136 13.98 2.10 13.05
C THR A 136 12.93 2.41 11.99
N LYS A 137 12.53 1.39 11.22
CA LYS A 137 11.40 1.50 10.27
C LYS A 137 10.09 1.89 10.98
N LYS A 138 9.88 1.44 12.21
CA LYS A 138 8.69 1.77 13.01
C LYS A 138 8.66 3.27 13.30
N VAL A 139 9.75 3.84 13.76
CA VAL A 139 9.89 5.28 14.01
C VAL A 139 9.71 6.07 12.73
N ALA A 140 10.36 5.66 11.63
CA ALA A 140 10.19 6.31 10.33
C ALA A 140 8.72 6.33 9.87
N LYS A 141 8.01 5.20 10.02
CA LYS A 141 6.59 5.07 9.65
C LYS A 141 5.72 5.99 10.53
N SER A 142 5.96 6.02 11.83
CA SER A 142 5.24 6.90 12.78
C SER A 142 5.41 8.38 12.43
N ILE A 143 6.65 8.80 12.16
CA ILE A 143 6.93 10.18 11.72
C ILE A 143 6.18 10.50 10.41
N ALA A 144 6.26 9.60 9.43
CA ALA A 144 5.61 9.80 8.14
C ALA A 144 4.08 9.97 8.28
N PHE A 145 3.42 9.15 9.09
CA PHE A 145 1.99 9.28 9.36
C PHE A 145 1.65 10.55 10.13
N ASN A 146 2.42 10.92 11.16
CA ASN A 146 2.19 12.17 11.89
C ASN A 146 2.28 13.41 10.99
N ILE A 147 3.15 13.39 9.99
CA ILE A 147 3.24 14.44 8.97
C ILE A 147 2.03 14.37 8.04
N ALA A 148 1.73 13.20 7.48
CA ALA A 148 0.68 13.01 6.48
C ALA A 148 -0.73 13.30 7.03
N GLU A 149 -0.98 13.00 8.31
CA GLU A 149 -2.26 13.17 8.99
C GLU A 149 -2.39 14.54 9.70
N SER A 150 -1.33 15.35 9.73
CA SER A 150 -1.38 16.69 10.33
C SER A 150 -2.27 17.63 9.53
N LEU A 151 -3.37 18.10 10.13
CA LEU A 151 -4.25 19.10 9.52
C LEU A 151 -3.50 20.38 9.15
N LEU A 152 -2.57 20.82 10.00
CA LEU A 152 -1.73 22.00 9.72
C LEU A 152 -0.84 21.79 8.51
N VAL A 153 -0.27 20.61 8.34
CA VAL A 153 0.54 20.27 7.18
C VAL A 153 -0.35 20.17 5.93
N LYS A 154 -1.50 19.50 6.02
CA LYS A 154 -2.45 19.37 4.90
C LYS A 154 -2.94 20.73 4.41
N THR A 155 -3.31 21.63 5.31
CA THR A 155 -3.76 22.98 4.93
C THR A 155 -2.63 23.82 4.32
N ALA A 156 -1.38 23.67 4.77
CA ALA A 156 -0.25 24.32 4.14
C ALA A 156 -0.06 23.83 2.70
N PHE A 157 -0.06 22.52 2.48
CA PHE A 157 0.02 21.94 1.13
C PHE A 157 -1.16 22.37 0.24
N TYR A 158 -2.37 22.39 0.79
CA TYR A 158 -3.55 22.85 0.06
C TYR A 158 -3.37 24.29 -0.42
N GLY A 159 -2.94 25.17 0.47
CA GLY A 159 -2.69 26.59 0.20
C GLY A 159 -1.38 26.90 -0.57
N ASN A 160 -0.62 25.88 -0.99
CA ASN A 160 0.72 26.04 -1.60
C ASN A 160 1.71 26.82 -0.69
N ASP A 161 1.55 26.72 0.63
CA ASP A 161 2.44 27.32 1.61
C ASP A 161 3.58 26.34 1.95
N PRO A 162 4.86 26.68 1.64
CA PRO A 162 6.01 25.82 1.95
C PRO A 162 6.38 25.88 3.44
N ASN A 163 5.44 25.52 4.30
CA ASN A 163 5.52 25.68 5.75
C ASN A 163 6.27 24.52 6.42
N TRP A 164 7.60 24.53 6.35
CA TRP A 164 8.45 23.54 7.00
C TRP A 164 8.27 23.52 8.54
N GLY A 165 7.90 24.66 9.15
CA GLY A 165 7.64 24.73 10.61
C GLY A 165 6.51 23.81 11.05
N ARG A 166 5.43 23.68 10.25
CA ARG A 166 4.34 22.74 10.51
C ARG A 166 4.78 21.30 10.37
N ILE A 167 5.72 21.01 9.47
CA ILE A 167 6.31 19.67 9.33
C ILE A 167 7.12 19.33 10.58
N LEU A 168 7.98 20.24 11.06
CA LEU A 168 8.74 20.04 12.30
C LEU A 168 7.83 19.86 13.52
N ALA A 169 6.75 20.62 13.62
CA ALA A 169 5.77 20.46 14.68
C ALA A 169 5.09 19.07 14.65
N ALA A 170 4.81 18.56 13.45
CA ALA A 170 4.26 17.21 13.29
C ALA A 170 5.27 16.12 13.68
N ILE A 171 6.56 16.29 13.36
CA ILE A 171 7.64 15.40 13.78
C ILE A 171 7.76 15.41 15.32
N GLY A 172 7.79 16.58 15.93
CA GLY A 172 7.96 16.74 17.39
C GLY A 172 6.83 16.13 18.23
N ARG A 173 5.67 15.83 17.63
CA ARG A 173 4.57 15.10 18.28
C ARG A 173 4.77 13.57 18.26
N THR A 174 5.81 13.07 17.59
CA THR A 174 6.04 11.64 17.49
C THR A 174 6.69 11.11 18.76
N HIS A 175 6.00 10.21 19.47
CA HIS A 175 6.58 9.57 20.66
C HIS A 175 7.81 8.72 20.28
N GLY A 176 8.90 8.90 21.02
CA GLY A 176 10.13 8.12 20.87
C GLY A 176 11.09 8.63 19.77
N VAL A 177 10.98 9.90 19.42
CA VAL A 177 11.94 10.61 18.57
C VAL A 177 12.82 11.49 19.43
#